data_72a55c1fc66047f302371cad8852e6df
#
_entry.id   72a55c1fc66047f302371cad8852e6df
#
_cell.length_a   1.000
_cell.length_b   1.000
_cell.length_c   1.000
_cell.angle_alpha   90.00
_cell.angle_beta   90.00
_cell.angle_gamma   90.00
#
_symmetry.space_group_name_H-M   'P 1'
#
loop_
_entity.id
_entity.type
_entity.pdbx_description
1 polymer ?
#
loop_
_entity_poly.entity_id
_entity_poly.type
_entity_poly.pdbx_seq_one_letter_code
_entity_poly.pdbx_strand_id
1 'polypeptide(L)'
;MALSSRYHGKILIVTAHMTHIDAAVAIQFKDEIRAEIDDNAQHVILDLAEVNFIDSSGLGAIVASMKQLKGGRKLDLAGLTPTVAKVFQLTRMDTVFKIHTSVDKAL
;
A
#
# COMPACT_ATOMS: atom_id res chain seq x y z
N MET A 1 -12.57 4.09 -10.20
CA MET A 1 -11.87 3.93 -8.91
C MET A 1 -10.41 3.65 -9.16
N ALA A 2 -9.56 4.31 -8.42
CA ALA A 2 -8.12 4.14 -8.57
C ALA A 2 -7.59 2.88 -7.86
N LEU A 3 -8.39 2.23 -7.04
CA LEU A 3 -8.02 1.01 -6.34
C LEU A 3 -8.94 -0.14 -6.74
N SER A 4 -8.38 -1.35 -6.75
CA SER A 4 -9.16 -2.58 -6.85
C SER A 4 -8.64 -3.55 -5.82
N SER A 5 -9.45 -4.53 -5.45
CA SER A 5 -9.03 -5.52 -4.47
C SER A 5 -9.52 -6.91 -4.86
N ARG A 6 -8.77 -7.92 -4.42
CA ARG A 6 -9.15 -9.32 -4.58
C ARG A 6 -8.56 -10.12 -3.43
N TYR A 7 -9.22 -11.21 -3.07
CA TYR A 7 -8.70 -12.14 -2.08
C TYR A 7 -7.89 -13.25 -2.74
N HIS A 8 -6.80 -13.61 -2.09
CA HIS A 8 -6.07 -14.85 -2.36
C HIS A 8 -6.01 -15.59 -1.02
N GLY A 9 -6.89 -16.57 -0.85
CA GLY A 9 -7.07 -17.18 0.45
C GLY A 9 -7.56 -16.14 1.46
N LYS A 10 -6.81 -15.94 2.53
CA LYS A 10 -7.14 -14.95 3.56
C LYS A 10 -6.41 -13.61 3.37
N ILE A 11 -5.65 -13.48 2.29
CA ILE A 11 -4.89 -12.27 1.99
C ILE A 11 -5.70 -11.40 1.05
N LEU A 12 -5.90 -10.14 1.43
CA LEU A 12 -6.52 -9.15 0.56
C LEU A 12 -5.43 -8.41 -0.19
N ILE A 13 -5.47 -8.47 -1.51
CA ILE A 13 -4.53 -7.76 -2.37
C ILE A 13 -5.23 -6.51 -2.89
N VAL A 14 -4.71 -5.34 -2.54
CA VAL A 14 -5.23 -4.06 -3.00
C VAL A 14 -4.25 -3.50 -4.01
N THR A 15 -4.71 -3.26 -5.24
CA THR A 15 -3.87 -2.75 -6.32
C THR A 15 -4.16 -1.26 -6.54
N ALA A 16 -3.09 -0.46 -6.53
CA ALA A 16 -3.19 0.97 -6.80
C ALA A 16 -3.04 1.21 -8.31
N HIS A 17 -4.14 1.60 -8.96
CA HIS A 17 -4.18 1.87 -10.40
C HIS A 17 -3.98 3.35 -10.66
N MET A 18 -2.82 3.87 -10.25
CA MET A 18 -2.46 5.26 -10.46
C MET A 18 -0.94 5.36 -10.60
N THR A 19 -0.48 6.38 -11.31
CA THR A 19 0.96 6.57 -11.52
C THR A 19 1.62 7.39 -10.42
N HIS A 20 0.85 8.17 -9.69
CA HIS A 20 1.36 9.09 -8.67
C HIS A 20 0.52 8.99 -7.41
N ILE A 21 1.17 8.99 -6.25
CA ILE A 21 0.49 9.18 -4.97
C ILE A 21 1.13 10.41 -4.34
N ASP A 22 0.56 11.57 -4.61
CA ASP A 22 1.06 12.87 -4.18
C ASP A 22 0.01 13.60 -3.35
N ALA A 23 0.31 14.85 -3.00
CA ALA A 23 -0.59 15.67 -2.17
C ALA A 23 -1.98 15.82 -2.77
N ALA A 24 -2.08 15.83 -4.11
CA ALA A 24 -3.37 16.00 -4.79
C ALA A 24 -4.33 14.83 -4.56
N VAL A 25 -3.79 13.62 -4.37
CA VAL A 25 -4.61 12.40 -4.25
C VAL A 25 -4.47 11.69 -2.90
N ALA A 26 -3.61 12.18 -2.01
CA ALA A 26 -3.27 11.48 -0.77
C ALA A 26 -4.49 11.21 0.13
N ILE A 27 -5.36 12.20 0.32
CA ILE A 27 -6.54 12.06 1.18
C ILE A 27 -7.52 11.08 0.56
N GLN A 28 -7.79 11.21 -0.73
CA GLN A 28 -8.67 10.32 -1.47
C GLN A 28 -8.13 8.88 -1.43
N PHE A 29 -6.82 8.72 -1.64
CA PHE A 29 -6.16 7.42 -1.60
C PHE A 29 -6.37 6.74 -0.24
N LYS A 30 -6.16 7.47 0.85
CA LYS A 30 -6.34 6.95 2.19
C LYS A 30 -7.79 6.51 2.44
N ASP A 31 -8.75 7.32 1.99
CA ASP A 31 -10.16 7.00 2.15
C ASP A 31 -10.56 5.79 1.31
N GLU A 32 -10.04 5.67 0.10
CA GLU A 32 -10.34 4.54 -0.77
C GLU A 32 -9.74 3.23 -0.23
N ILE A 33 -8.52 3.28 0.30
CA ILE A 33 -7.92 2.10 0.94
C ILE A 33 -8.78 1.64 2.11
N ARG A 34 -9.23 2.58 2.93
CA ARG A 34 -10.09 2.26 4.08
C ARG A 34 -11.36 1.56 3.61
N ALA A 35 -11.95 2.02 2.50
CA ALA A 35 -13.17 1.43 1.97
C ALA A 35 -12.93 0.03 1.39
N GLU A 36 -11.74 -0.22 0.81
CA GLU A 36 -11.40 -1.51 0.22
C GLU A 36 -11.08 -2.58 1.27
N ILE A 37 -10.53 -2.19 2.41
CA ILE A 37 -10.13 -3.14 3.45
C ILE A 37 -11.32 -3.42 4.35
N ASP A 38 -11.90 -4.61 4.24
CA ASP A 38 -13.02 -5.02 5.08
C ASP A 38 -12.52 -5.58 6.43
N ASP A 39 -13.47 -5.84 7.32
CA ASP A 39 -13.15 -6.30 8.68
C ASP A 39 -12.59 -7.72 8.71
N ASN A 40 -12.75 -8.48 7.64
CA ASN A 40 -12.27 -9.86 7.57
C ASN A 40 -10.82 -9.96 7.11
N ALA A 41 -10.27 -8.90 6.53
CA ALA A 41 -8.90 -8.88 6.01
C ALA A 41 -7.91 -8.82 7.16
N GLN A 42 -7.24 -9.93 7.45
CA GLN A 42 -6.21 -10.02 8.49
C GLN A 42 -4.84 -9.62 7.96
N HIS A 43 -4.59 -9.87 6.69
CA HIS A 43 -3.34 -9.56 6.04
C HIS A 43 -3.65 -8.88 4.71
N VAL A 44 -3.15 -7.68 4.54
CA VAL A 44 -3.38 -6.87 3.34
C VAL A 44 -2.04 -6.65 2.65
N ILE A 45 -2.03 -6.83 1.34
CA ILE A 45 -0.87 -6.52 0.49
C ILE A 45 -1.27 -5.39 -0.43
N LEU A 46 -0.56 -4.27 -0.35
CA LEU A 46 -0.76 -3.13 -1.24
C LEU A 46 0.21 -3.26 -2.41
N ASP A 47 -0.35 -3.48 -3.60
CA ASP A 47 0.42 -3.61 -4.83
C ASP A 47 0.63 -2.23 -5.44
N LEU A 48 1.90 -1.80 -5.50
CA LEU A 48 2.31 -0.49 -5.99
C LEU A 48 3.04 -0.57 -7.34
N ALA A 49 2.85 -1.66 -8.09
CA ALA A 49 3.60 -1.89 -9.33
C ALA A 49 3.34 -0.82 -10.40
N GLU A 50 2.19 -0.17 -10.38
CA GLU A 50 1.84 0.87 -11.35
C GLU A 50 2.23 2.28 -10.87
N VAL A 51 2.69 2.42 -9.63
CA VAL A 51 3.00 3.73 -9.03
C VAL A 51 4.45 4.09 -9.34
N ASN A 52 4.65 5.18 -10.06
CA ASN A 52 5.98 5.65 -10.46
C ASN A 52 6.53 6.76 -9.59
N PHE A 53 5.69 7.42 -8.82
CA PHE A 53 6.09 8.56 -8.00
C PHE A 53 5.28 8.61 -6.71
N ILE A 54 5.95 8.94 -5.62
CA ILE A 54 5.31 9.17 -4.33
C ILE A 54 6.04 10.34 -3.65
N ASP A 55 5.29 11.27 -3.07
CA ASP A 55 5.87 12.34 -2.24
C ASP A 55 5.60 12.07 -0.76
N SER A 56 5.97 13.02 0.09
CA SER A 56 5.78 12.87 1.54
C SER A 56 4.32 12.74 1.94
N SER A 57 3.42 13.40 1.23
CA SER A 57 1.97 13.29 1.49
C SER A 57 1.46 11.90 1.15
N GLY A 58 1.88 11.36 0.00
CA GLY A 58 1.52 10.00 -0.40
C GLY A 58 2.09 8.96 0.55
N LEU A 59 3.35 9.12 0.94
CA LEU A 59 3.96 8.23 1.93
C LEU A 59 3.19 8.27 3.25
N GLY A 60 2.83 9.47 3.71
CA GLY A 60 2.03 9.65 4.92
C GLY A 60 0.68 8.95 4.82
N ALA A 61 0.05 8.97 3.65
CA ALA A 61 -1.23 8.28 3.44
C ALA A 61 -1.08 6.76 3.57
N ILE A 62 0.01 6.20 3.07
CA ILE A 62 0.28 4.76 3.20
C ILE A 62 0.54 4.39 4.67
N VAL A 63 1.33 5.21 5.38
CA VAL A 63 1.59 4.99 6.81
C VAL A 63 0.28 5.09 7.61
N ALA A 64 -0.57 6.07 7.32
CA ALA A 64 -1.85 6.23 7.99
C ALA A 64 -2.76 5.02 7.72
N SER A 65 -2.72 4.48 6.51
CA SER A 65 -3.51 3.30 6.14
C SER A 65 -3.10 2.09 6.98
N MET A 66 -1.79 1.91 7.19
CA MET A 66 -1.28 0.84 8.06
C MET A 66 -1.76 1.04 9.51
N LYS A 67 -1.70 2.27 10.01
CA LYS A 67 -2.07 2.57 11.40
C LYS A 67 -3.56 2.40 11.65
N GLN A 68 -4.39 2.45 10.62
CA GLN A 68 -5.83 2.21 10.75
C GLN A 68 -6.18 0.76 10.97
N LEU A 69 -5.26 -0.17 10.65
CA LEU A 69 -5.47 -1.60 10.87
C LEU A 69 -5.20 -1.91 12.34
N LYS A 70 -6.17 -2.51 12.99
CA LYS A 70 -6.12 -2.81 14.43
C LYS A 70 -6.13 -4.32 14.66
N GLY A 71 -5.83 -4.73 15.91
CA GLY A 71 -5.96 -6.13 16.29
C GLY A 71 -4.90 -7.05 15.71
N GLY A 72 -3.69 -6.55 15.47
CA GLY A 72 -2.60 -7.34 14.92
C GLY A 72 -2.67 -7.57 13.41
N ARG A 73 -3.57 -6.90 12.74
CA ARG A 73 -3.68 -6.98 11.28
C ARG A 73 -2.47 -6.32 10.63
N LYS A 74 -2.09 -6.82 9.46
CA LYS A 74 -0.84 -6.41 8.79
C LYS A 74 -1.12 -5.78 7.43
N LEU A 75 -0.34 -4.77 7.08
CA LEU A 75 -0.28 -4.20 5.74
C LEU A 75 1.15 -4.32 5.23
N ASP A 76 1.35 -5.15 4.21
CA ASP A 76 2.62 -5.28 3.51
C ASP A 76 2.53 -4.57 2.17
N LEU A 77 3.69 -4.27 1.59
CA LEU A 77 3.79 -3.65 0.27
C LEU A 77 4.42 -4.63 -0.71
N ALA A 78 4.09 -4.48 -2.00
CA ALA A 78 4.64 -5.33 -3.03
C ALA A 78 4.84 -4.58 -4.35
N GLY A 79 5.86 -4.98 -5.10
CA GLY A 79 6.06 -4.53 -6.46
C GLY A 79 6.51 -3.09 -6.62
N LEU A 80 7.19 -2.51 -5.63
CA LEU A 80 7.62 -1.12 -5.71
C LEU A 80 8.52 -0.88 -6.91
N THR A 81 8.19 0.16 -7.68
CA THR A 81 9.10 0.62 -8.75
C THR A 81 10.38 1.16 -8.12
N PRO A 82 11.50 1.23 -8.86
CA PRO A 82 12.77 1.70 -8.29
C PRO A 82 12.68 3.08 -7.65
N THR A 83 11.97 4.01 -8.26
CA THR A 83 11.81 5.36 -7.71
C THR A 83 11.07 5.34 -6.38
N VAL A 84 9.98 4.58 -6.30
CA VAL A 84 9.19 4.46 -5.08
C VAL A 84 9.97 3.71 -4.00
N ALA A 85 10.65 2.63 -4.37
CA ALA A 85 11.48 1.87 -3.44
C ALA A 85 12.54 2.76 -2.78
N LYS A 86 13.14 3.67 -3.56
CA LYS A 86 14.15 4.59 -3.05
C LYS A 86 13.58 5.54 -2.00
N VAL A 87 12.36 6.02 -2.20
CA VAL A 87 11.70 6.88 -1.20
C VAL A 87 11.54 6.14 0.12
N PHE A 88 11.14 4.86 0.07
CA PHE A 88 10.98 4.05 1.28
C PHE A 88 12.33 3.79 1.96
N GLN A 89 13.39 3.58 1.18
CA GLN A 89 14.73 3.39 1.73
C GLN A 89 15.25 4.68 2.39
N LEU A 90 15.14 5.81 1.71
CA LEU A 90 15.66 7.09 2.21
C LEU A 90 14.93 7.58 3.45
N THR A 91 13.66 7.24 3.60
CA THR A 91 12.84 7.60 4.76
C THR A 91 12.84 6.54 5.85
N ARG A 92 13.57 5.46 5.65
CA ARG A 92 13.62 4.31 6.56
C ARG A 92 12.27 3.61 6.73
N MET A 93 11.33 3.84 5.84
CA MET A 93 10.03 3.17 5.89
C MET A 93 10.11 1.71 5.48
N ASP A 94 11.20 1.31 4.83
CA ASP A 94 11.47 -0.11 4.56
C ASP A 94 11.73 -0.93 5.83
N THR A 95 11.96 -0.27 6.97
CA THR A 95 12.05 -0.95 8.27
C THR A 95 10.68 -1.08 8.93
N VAL A 96 9.70 -0.28 8.52
CA VAL A 96 8.34 -0.26 9.07
C VAL A 96 7.43 -1.23 8.34
N PHE A 97 7.56 -1.31 7.02
CA PHE A 97 6.76 -2.19 6.18
C PHE A 97 7.57 -3.39 5.74
N LYS A 98 6.91 -4.54 5.67
CA LYS A 98 7.47 -5.69 4.95
C LYS A 98 7.21 -5.45 3.45
N ILE A 99 8.28 -5.43 2.67
CA ILE A 99 8.22 -5.11 1.25
C ILE A 99 8.63 -6.33 0.44
N HIS A 100 7.72 -6.78 -0.42
CA HIS A 100 7.94 -7.94 -1.28
C HIS A 100 8.27 -7.45 -2.69
N THR A 101 9.09 -8.21 -3.42
CA THR A 101 9.48 -7.83 -4.78
C THR A 101 8.31 -7.84 -5.76
N SER A 102 7.30 -8.67 -5.48
CA SER A 102 6.08 -8.73 -6.29
C SER A 102 4.96 -9.29 -5.44
N VAL A 103 3.72 -9.17 -5.92
CA VAL A 103 2.56 -9.78 -5.27
C VAL A 103 2.76 -11.29 -5.18
N ASP A 104 3.24 -11.92 -6.26
CA ASP A 104 3.45 -13.37 -6.26
C ASP A 104 4.44 -13.82 -5.19
N LYS A 105 5.49 -13.03 -4.95
CA LYS A 105 6.47 -13.32 -3.90
C LYS A 105 5.91 -13.11 -2.50
N ALA A 106 4.85 -12.33 -2.37
CA ALA A 106 4.19 -12.08 -1.09
C ALA A 106 3.21 -13.19 -0.70
N LEU A 107 2.79 -13.97 -1.67
CA LEU A 107 1.87 -15.08 -1.46
C LEU A 107 2.64 -16.39 -1.17
#